data_76ced1dfbf959a1f9b08925db7c5cabf
#
_entry.id   76ced1dfbf959a1f9b08925db7c5cabf
#
_cell.length_a   1.000
_cell.length_b   1.000
_cell.length_c   1.000
_cell.angle_alpha   90.00
_cell.angle_beta   90.00
_cell.angle_gamma   90.00
#
_symmetry.space_group_name_H-M   'P 1'
#
loop_
_entity.id
_entity.type
_entity.pdbx_description
1 polymer ?
#
loop_
_entity_poly.entity_id
_entity_poly.type
_entity_poly.pdbx_seq_one_letter_code
_entity_poly.pdbx_strand_id
1 'polypeptide(L)'
;MQQVLDNVGELPNSTGAKDIDLLFLRGIMESPIAHEQLEEVKLEAVQDNNVELVTEILGDINNLKVKDDSATELSRILQEPHFQSLLEAHDMVASKCYEVPPQTETTNEAAVNSALMQADAVRMIGIRKKAGEPLGVTFRVEKDDLVIARILHGGMIDRQGLLHVGDIIKEVNGKDVGNNPTELQEMLKDCSGGITLKILPSYRDAPAPPQVYVRPYFDYNPANDNLIPCREAGMAFKKGDILQIVNREDLNWWQACHVVGGATGLIPSQFLEEKRKAFVPRDFDGSGILCGTIAGKKKKKMMYLTAKNAEFDRHELQIYEEVAKVPPFQRKTLVLIGAQGVGRRSLKNRLMVLHPTHFGTTIPYTSRRARDHELDGNSYHFTSRTEMENDVKAGQFLEHGEYDGNLYGTKIESIHEVVATGRTCILDVNPQALKVLKTAEFMPYVVFIAAPDFDTLKAMHKAVVDAGITTKQLTDVDLRKTVEESARIQRAYSHYFDLTIINDNLDKAFETLHAAVDKLCSEPQWVPVNWVY
;
A
#
# COMPACT_ATOMS: atom_id res chain seq x y z
N MET A 1 13.42 -20.73 22.13
CA MET A 1 14.87 -20.64 22.34
C MET A 1 15.64 -21.15 21.12
N GLN A 2 15.50 -22.41 20.67
CA GLN A 2 16.21 -22.97 19.52
C GLN A 2 16.06 -22.12 18.23
N GLN A 3 14.86 -21.67 17.91
CA GLN A 3 14.59 -20.77 16.77
C GLN A 3 15.30 -19.41 16.88
N VAL A 4 15.53 -18.90 18.08
CA VAL A 4 16.25 -17.64 18.30
C VAL A 4 17.76 -17.86 18.09
N LEU A 5 18.28 -19.00 18.56
CA LEU A 5 19.69 -19.39 18.35
C LEU A 5 20.00 -19.63 16.88
N ASP A 6 19.09 -20.24 16.15
CA ASP A 6 19.23 -20.47 14.70
C ASP A 6 19.22 -19.13 13.92
N ASN A 7 18.37 -18.18 14.32
CA ASN A 7 18.33 -16.85 13.72
C ASN A 7 19.54 -15.97 14.05
N VAL A 8 20.16 -16.12 15.23
CA VAL A 8 21.40 -15.43 15.59
C VAL A 8 22.58 -15.87 14.72
N GLY A 9 22.56 -17.12 14.22
CA GLY A 9 23.57 -17.62 13.29
C GLY A 9 23.48 -17.01 11.87
N GLU A 10 22.34 -16.43 11.49
CA GLU A 10 22.10 -15.83 10.16
C GLU A 10 22.26 -14.28 10.13
N LEU A 11 22.54 -13.65 11.26
CA LEU A 11 22.67 -12.20 11.43
C LEU A 11 23.97 -11.50 10.95
N PRO A 12 25.07 -12.17 10.53
CA PRO A 12 26.35 -11.49 10.29
C PRO A 12 26.32 -10.42 9.18
N ASN A 13 25.30 -10.42 8.31
CA ASN A 13 25.31 -9.59 7.10
C ASN A 13 24.33 -8.40 7.11
N SER A 14 23.49 -8.24 8.13
CA SER A 14 22.43 -7.21 8.13
C SER A 14 22.57 -6.09 9.14
N THR A 15 23.34 -6.27 10.22
CA THR A 15 23.34 -5.34 11.36
C THR A 15 24.67 -4.64 11.64
N GLY A 16 25.78 -5.00 10.96
CA GLY A 16 27.10 -4.43 11.24
C GLY A 16 27.68 -4.81 12.61
N ALA A 17 27.07 -5.76 13.32
CA ALA A 17 27.60 -6.31 14.57
C ALA A 17 28.87 -7.11 14.29
N LYS A 18 29.87 -7.01 15.18
CA LYS A 18 31.10 -7.76 15.04
C LYS A 18 30.84 -9.23 15.36
N ASP A 19 31.44 -10.14 14.62
CA ASP A 19 31.33 -11.59 14.84
C ASP A 19 31.61 -12.02 16.29
N ILE A 20 32.46 -11.25 17.00
CA ILE A 20 32.81 -11.52 18.38
C ILE A 20 31.65 -11.21 19.34
N ASP A 21 30.82 -10.22 19.03
CA ASP A 21 29.66 -9.84 19.84
C ASP A 21 28.53 -10.87 19.68
N LEU A 22 28.39 -11.43 18.48
CA LEU A 22 27.42 -12.50 18.19
C LEU A 22 27.84 -13.83 18.82
N LEU A 23 29.14 -14.15 18.83
CA LEU A 23 29.70 -15.30 19.53
C LEU A 23 29.50 -15.21 21.06
N PHE A 24 29.66 -14.00 21.61
CA PHE A 24 29.44 -13.75 23.03
C PHE A 24 27.95 -13.88 23.41
N LEU A 25 27.06 -13.32 22.60
CA LEU A 25 25.61 -13.44 22.77
C LEU A 25 25.14 -14.89 22.70
N ARG A 26 25.66 -15.64 21.73
CA ARG A 26 25.39 -17.07 21.59
C ARG A 26 25.90 -17.88 22.79
N GLY A 27 27.09 -17.56 23.29
CA GLY A 27 27.66 -18.22 24.47
C GLY A 27 26.86 -17.98 25.75
N ILE A 28 26.26 -16.77 25.92
CA ILE A 28 25.36 -16.48 27.04
C ILE A 28 24.06 -17.28 26.88
N MET A 29 23.48 -17.34 25.69
CA MET A 29 22.21 -18.04 25.45
C MET A 29 22.33 -19.57 25.47
N GLU A 30 23.50 -20.13 25.17
CA GLU A 30 23.79 -21.57 25.27
C GLU A 30 24.25 -21.98 26.69
N SER A 31 24.43 -21.02 27.62
CA SER A 31 24.82 -21.31 28.99
C SER A 31 23.74 -22.10 29.74
N PRO A 32 24.10 -23.20 30.44
CA PRO A 32 23.15 -23.95 31.26
C PRO A 32 22.43 -23.10 32.31
N ILE A 33 23.10 -22.07 32.85
CA ILE A 33 22.55 -21.15 33.85
C ILE A 33 21.46 -20.27 33.23
N ALA A 34 21.63 -19.82 31.98
CA ALA A 34 20.59 -19.06 31.29
C ALA A 34 19.39 -19.94 30.90
N HIS A 35 19.63 -21.22 30.58
CA HIS A 35 18.55 -22.18 30.31
C HIS A 35 17.72 -22.48 31.57
N GLU A 36 18.37 -22.71 32.70
CA GLU A 36 17.71 -23.02 33.98
C GLU A 36 16.90 -21.82 34.48
N GLN A 37 17.42 -20.59 34.35
CA GLN A 37 16.71 -19.37 34.74
C GLN A 37 15.56 -19.01 33.78
N LEU A 38 15.62 -19.39 32.51
CA LEU A 38 14.54 -19.10 31.54
C LEU A 38 13.41 -20.16 31.57
N GLU A 39 13.66 -21.37 32.04
CA GLU A 39 12.62 -22.39 32.21
C GLU A 39 11.82 -22.21 33.52
N GLU A 40 12.41 -21.63 34.58
CA GLU A 40 11.73 -21.36 35.85
C GLU A 40 11.02 -20.00 35.92
N VAL A 41 11.28 -19.08 35.00
CA VAL A 41 10.56 -17.79 34.94
C VAL A 41 9.16 -18.04 34.36
N LYS A 42 8.20 -18.45 35.15
CA LYS A 42 6.85 -17.87 35.06
C LYS A 42 7.09 -16.37 34.92
N LEU A 43 6.58 -15.78 33.82
CA LEU A 43 6.57 -14.34 33.60
C LEU A 43 5.89 -13.65 34.80
N GLU A 44 6.58 -13.52 35.91
CA GLU A 44 6.27 -12.51 36.92
C GLU A 44 6.56 -11.17 36.23
N ALA A 45 5.54 -10.34 36.16
CA ALA A 45 5.68 -9.01 35.60
C ALA A 45 6.83 -8.32 36.34
N VAL A 46 7.97 -8.15 35.64
CA VAL A 46 9.03 -7.29 36.14
C VAL A 46 8.41 -5.90 36.17
N GLN A 47 8.31 -5.31 37.34
CA GLN A 47 7.91 -3.92 37.46
C GLN A 47 9.05 -3.08 36.86
N ASP A 48 8.89 -2.70 35.62
CA ASP A 48 9.74 -1.71 34.98
C ASP A 48 9.29 -0.34 35.50
N ASN A 49 10.10 0.27 36.39
CA ASN A 49 9.90 1.62 36.89
C ASN A 49 10.78 2.61 36.10
N ASN A 50 10.52 2.75 34.81
CA ASN A 50 11.34 3.61 33.95
C ASN A 50 11.18 5.10 34.29
N VAL A 51 10.02 5.52 34.77
CA VAL A 51 9.78 6.89 35.25
C VAL A 51 10.63 7.18 36.49
N GLU A 52 10.73 6.24 37.44
CA GLU A 52 11.56 6.37 38.63
C GLU A 52 13.04 6.42 38.28
N LEU A 53 13.50 5.54 37.39
CA LEU A 53 14.88 5.52 36.88
C LEU A 53 15.26 6.86 36.23
N VAL A 54 14.41 7.42 35.39
CA VAL A 54 14.67 8.72 34.74
C VAL A 54 14.70 9.85 35.76
N THR A 55 13.86 9.78 36.79
CA THR A 55 13.87 10.77 37.90
C THR A 55 15.18 10.70 38.68
N GLU A 56 15.71 9.50 38.93
CA GLU A 56 17.02 9.31 39.58
C GLU A 56 18.15 9.84 38.72
N ILE A 57 18.19 9.52 37.44
CA ILE A 57 19.18 10.02 36.48
C ILE A 57 19.17 11.56 36.40
N LEU A 58 17.99 12.17 36.38
CA LEU A 58 17.86 13.62 36.39
C LEU A 58 18.39 14.23 37.70
N GLY A 59 18.16 13.55 38.82
CA GLY A 59 18.74 13.91 40.12
C GLY A 59 20.26 13.87 40.09
N ASP A 60 20.84 12.82 39.53
CA ASP A 60 22.29 12.64 39.42
C ASP A 60 22.92 13.71 38.50
N ILE A 61 22.30 13.96 37.33
CA ILE A 61 22.77 15.03 36.40
C ILE A 61 22.74 16.41 37.08
N ASN A 62 21.70 16.66 37.88
CA ASN A 62 21.59 17.94 38.58
C ASN A 62 22.64 18.10 39.70
N ASN A 63 23.12 17.00 40.27
CA ASN A 63 24.14 16.98 41.31
C ASN A 63 25.58 17.04 40.76
N LEU A 64 25.79 16.93 39.46
CA LEU A 64 27.11 17.05 38.84
C LEU A 64 27.69 18.46 39.04
N LYS A 65 28.92 18.52 39.56
CA LYS A 65 29.61 19.78 39.80
C LYS A 65 30.07 20.51 38.54
N VAL A 66 30.20 19.76 37.44
CA VAL A 66 30.55 20.29 36.11
C VAL A 66 29.52 19.69 35.13
N LYS A 67 28.70 20.54 34.54
CA LYS A 67 27.75 20.14 33.48
C LYS A 67 28.44 20.41 32.15
N ASP A 68 28.63 19.36 31.34
CA ASP A 68 28.99 19.50 29.94
C ASP A 68 27.74 19.68 29.09
N ASP A 69 27.93 20.02 27.80
CA ASP A 69 26.83 20.24 26.86
C ASP A 69 25.99 18.98 26.66
N SER A 70 26.63 17.80 26.73
CA SER A 70 25.94 16.50 26.58
C SER A 70 25.02 16.19 27.75
N ALA A 71 25.46 16.46 28.98
CA ALA A 71 24.65 16.29 30.19
C ALA A 71 23.44 17.24 30.20
N THR A 72 23.63 18.45 29.69
CA THR A 72 22.57 19.47 29.60
C THR A 72 21.53 19.03 28.55
N GLU A 73 21.98 18.56 27.40
CA GLU A 73 21.08 18.06 26.33
C GLU A 73 20.33 16.80 26.75
N LEU A 74 21.00 15.86 27.44
CA LEU A 74 20.36 14.68 27.98
C LEU A 74 19.26 15.04 28.99
N SER A 75 19.57 15.99 29.92
CA SER A 75 18.56 16.46 30.87
C SER A 75 17.36 17.10 30.17
N ARG A 76 17.58 17.83 29.08
CA ARG A 76 16.50 18.43 28.28
C ARG A 76 15.60 17.35 27.65
N ILE A 77 16.22 16.34 27.03
CA ILE A 77 15.48 15.24 26.38
C ILE A 77 14.65 14.45 27.41
N LEU A 78 15.24 14.11 28.55
CA LEU A 78 14.57 13.34 29.59
C LEU A 78 13.42 14.10 30.27
N GLN A 79 13.41 15.43 30.18
CA GLN A 79 12.34 16.29 30.72
C GLN A 79 11.24 16.60 29.69
N GLU A 80 11.38 16.16 28.43
CA GLU A 80 10.35 16.41 27.41
C GLU A 80 9.03 15.70 27.78
N PRO A 81 7.88 16.43 27.78
CA PRO A 81 6.59 15.86 28.19
C PRO A 81 6.18 14.62 27.39
N HIS A 82 6.48 14.58 26.10
CA HIS A 82 6.19 13.43 25.24
C HIS A 82 7.02 12.20 25.61
N PHE A 83 8.28 12.40 25.99
CA PHE A 83 9.15 11.31 26.43
C PHE A 83 8.70 10.76 27.77
N GLN A 84 8.35 11.61 28.72
CA GLN A 84 7.81 11.20 30.02
C GLN A 84 6.48 10.45 29.90
N SER A 85 5.56 10.96 29.07
CA SER A 85 4.28 10.26 28.80
C SER A 85 4.48 8.89 28.15
N LEU A 86 5.52 8.74 27.31
CA LEU A 86 5.86 7.44 26.71
C LEU A 86 6.35 6.45 27.77
N LEU A 87 7.18 6.89 28.73
CA LEU A 87 7.66 6.05 29.82
C LEU A 87 6.53 5.68 30.79
N GLU A 88 5.65 6.61 31.13
CA GLU A 88 4.46 6.35 31.94
C GLU A 88 3.56 5.29 31.27
N ALA A 89 3.30 5.43 29.97
CA ALA A 89 2.51 4.46 29.22
C ALA A 89 3.20 3.08 29.19
N HIS A 90 4.53 3.05 29.03
CA HIS A 90 5.31 1.81 29.05
C HIS A 90 5.20 1.13 30.42
N ASP A 91 5.42 1.86 31.51
CA ASP A 91 5.37 1.31 32.88
C ASP A 91 3.96 0.84 33.25
N MET A 92 2.90 1.53 32.78
CA MET A 92 1.51 1.08 32.90
C MET A 92 1.25 -0.25 32.17
N VAL A 93 1.79 -0.41 30.96
CA VAL A 93 1.66 -1.66 30.20
C VAL A 93 2.47 -2.77 30.86
N ALA A 94 3.69 -2.50 31.29
CA ALA A 94 4.57 -3.46 31.96
C ALA A 94 3.97 -3.95 33.28
N SER A 95 3.36 -3.07 34.07
CA SER A 95 2.69 -3.40 35.33
C SER A 95 1.33 -4.10 35.15
N LYS A 96 0.84 -4.22 33.90
CA LYS A 96 -0.52 -4.75 33.60
C LYS A 96 -1.66 -4.04 34.36
N CYS A 97 -1.42 -2.79 34.77
CA CYS A 97 -2.40 -1.97 35.47
C CYS A 97 -3.45 -1.29 34.57
N TYR A 98 -3.51 -1.67 33.31
CA TYR A 98 -4.51 -1.14 32.35
C TYR A 98 -5.93 -1.67 32.60
N GLU A 99 -6.10 -2.66 33.51
CA GLU A 99 -7.42 -3.20 33.90
C GLU A 99 -8.08 -2.43 35.08
N VAL A 100 -7.35 -1.52 35.74
CA VAL A 100 -7.87 -0.73 36.86
C VAL A 100 -7.50 0.73 36.66
N PRO A 101 -8.47 1.64 36.44
CA PRO A 101 -8.17 3.06 36.42
C PRO A 101 -7.65 3.48 37.82
N PRO A 102 -6.62 4.38 37.88
CA PRO A 102 -6.07 4.80 39.16
C PRO A 102 -7.16 5.44 40.00
N GLN A 103 -7.42 4.85 41.17
CA GLN A 103 -8.27 5.45 42.19
C GLN A 103 -7.51 6.64 42.79
N THR A 104 -7.67 7.79 42.19
CA THR A 104 -7.41 9.05 42.89
C THR A 104 -8.52 9.26 43.89
N GLU A 105 -8.21 9.13 45.19
CA GLU A 105 -9.04 9.60 46.28
C GLU A 105 -9.28 11.10 46.15
N THR A 106 -10.31 11.49 45.43
CA THR A 106 -10.88 12.83 45.52
C THR A 106 -12.39 12.74 45.27
N THR A 107 -13.09 12.93 46.40
CA THR A 107 -14.47 13.43 46.51
C THR A 107 -15.58 12.82 45.64
N ASN A 108 -16.70 12.56 46.28
CA ASN A 108 -17.98 11.99 45.85
C ASN A 108 -18.54 12.41 44.45
N GLU A 109 -17.92 13.33 43.77
CA GLU A 109 -18.32 13.74 42.41
C GLU A 109 -17.88 12.76 41.31
N ALA A 110 -16.76 12.03 41.50
CA ALA A 110 -16.31 11.03 40.53
C ALA A 110 -17.21 9.76 40.55
N ALA A 111 -17.75 9.40 41.71
CA ALA A 111 -18.69 8.30 41.80
C ALA A 111 -20.04 8.61 41.14
N VAL A 112 -20.49 9.86 41.24
CA VAL A 112 -21.71 10.34 40.57
C VAL A 112 -21.53 10.39 39.08
N ASN A 113 -20.37 10.87 38.59
CA ASN A 113 -20.06 10.90 37.16
C ASN A 113 -19.83 9.50 36.57
N SER A 114 -19.26 8.56 37.32
CA SER A 114 -19.15 7.15 36.91
C SER A 114 -20.50 6.46 36.83
N ALA A 115 -21.40 6.75 37.75
CA ALA A 115 -22.77 6.24 37.73
C ALA A 115 -23.62 6.90 36.60
N LEU A 116 -23.41 8.19 36.31
CA LEU A 116 -24.02 8.88 35.15
C LEU A 116 -23.49 8.34 33.83
N MET A 117 -22.17 8.07 33.70
CA MET A 117 -21.59 7.44 32.52
C MET A 117 -22.05 5.99 32.30
N GLN A 118 -22.39 5.25 33.38
CA GLN A 118 -23.00 3.93 33.25
C GLN A 118 -24.49 4.00 32.89
N ALA A 119 -25.19 5.07 33.23
CA ALA A 119 -26.59 5.26 32.85
C ALA A 119 -26.76 5.58 31.35
N ASP A 120 -25.77 6.22 30.71
CA ASP A 120 -25.80 6.54 29.29
C ASP A 120 -25.42 5.35 28.36
N ALA A 121 -25.07 4.21 28.92
CA ALA A 121 -24.72 3.03 28.15
C ALA A 121 -25.91 2.23 27.61
N VAL A 122 -27.14 2.56 28.05
CA VAL A 122 -28.35 1.85 27.61
C VAL A 122 -28.82 2.39 26.26
N ARG A 123 -28.99 1.51 25.27
CA ARG A 123 -29.54 1.87 23.95
C ARG A 123 -30.92 1.23 23.74
N MET A 124 -31.84 1.99 23.15
CA MET A 124 -33.14 1.51 22.68
C MET A 124 -33.03 1.27 21.17
N ILE A 125 -33.23 0.04 20.73
CA ILE A 125 -33.11 -0.36 19.31
C ILE A 125 -34.45 -0.87 18.83
N GLY A 126 -34.95 -0.30 17.75
CA GLY A 126 -36.15 -0.74 17.05
C GLY A 126 -35.78 -1.67 15.87
N ILE A 127 -36.23 -2.92 15.90
CA ILE A 127 -36.07 -3.87 14.80
C ILE A 127 -37.42 -4.17 14.17
N ARG A 128 -37.44 -4.38 12.85
CA ARG A 128 -38.66 -4.80 12.12
C ARG A 128 -38.55 -6.25 11.71
N LYS A 129 -39.48 -7.08 12.22
CA LYS A 129 -39.53 -8.52 11.94
C LYS A 129 -40.79 -8.89 11.18
N LYS A 130 -40.67 -9.69 10.12
CA LYS A 130 -41.79 -10.31 9.44
C LYS A 130 -42.26 -11.54 10.22
N ALA A 131 -43.56 -11.84 10.17
CA ALA A 131 -44.09 -13.05 10.80
C ALA A 131 -43.39 -14.29 10.24
N GLY A 132 -42.90 -15.17 11.13
CA GLY A 132 -42.19 -16.41 10.75
C GLY A 132 -40.72 -16.22 10.34
N GLU A 133 -40.19 -15.00 10.25
CA GLU A 133 -38.77 -14.79 9.93
C GLU A 133 -37.91 -15.01 11.17
N PRO A 134 -36.85 -15.88 11.10
CA PRO A 134 -35.95 -16.08 12.23
C PRO A 134 -35.06 -14.85 12.41
N LEU A 135 -34.79 -14.46 13.66
CA LEU A 135 -33.92 -13.32 14.00
C LEU A 135 -32.48 -13.53 13.52
N GLY A 136 -32.03 -14.77 13.49
CA GLY A 136 -30.66 -15.10 13.14
C GLY A 136 -29.62 -14.79 14.24
N VAL A 137 -30.03 -14.90 15.52
CA VAL A 137 -29.17 -14.71 16.68
C VAL A 137 -29.28 -15.88 17.63
N THR A 138 -28.19 -16.15 18.36
CA THR A 138 -28.16 -17.09 19.50
C THR A 138 -27.75 -16.33 20.75
N PHE A 139 -28.34 -16.75 21.89
CA PHE A 139 -28.10 -16.13 23.18
C PHE A 139 -27.35 -17.08 24.11
N ARG A 140 -26.57 -16.56 25.03
CA ARG A 140 -25.97 -17.27 26.15
C ARG A 140 -26.17 -16.48 27.45
N VAL A 141 -26.09 -17.17 28.55
CA VAL A 141 -26.14 -16.54 29.88
C VAL A 141 -24.72 -16.28 30.38
N GLU A 142 -24.41 -15.04 30.70
CA GLU A 142 -23.16 -14.64 31.34
C GLU A 142 -23.47 -13.79 32.56
N LYS A 143 -23.03 -14.21 33.76
CA LYS A 143 -23.22 -13.46 35.02
C LYS A 143 -24.67 -13.00 35.22
N ASP A 144 -25.65 -13.91 34.98
CA ASP A 144 -27.10 -13.66 35.05
C ASP A 144 -27.69 -12.71 33.98
N ASP A 145 -26.92 -12.30 33.01
CA ASP A 145 -27.36 -11.50 31.87
C ASP A 145 -27.50 -12.34 30.59
N LEU A 146 -28.47 -11.98 29.75
CA LEU A 146 -28.64 -12.57 28.42
C LEU A 146 -27.81 -11.81 27.39
N VAL A 147 -26.76 -12.47 26.91
CA VAL A 147 -25.77 -11.91 25.96
C VAL A 147 -25.98 -12.50 24.58
N ILE A 148 -25.86 -11.69 23.53
CA ILE A 148 -25.82 -12.17 22.14
C ILE A 148 -24.54 -12.95 21.92
N ALA A 149 -24.65 -14.28 21.77
CA ALA A 149 -23.51 -15.18 21.59
C ALA A 149 -23.05 -15.26 20.15
N ARG A 150 -23.99 -15.20 19.19
CA ARG A 150 -23.67 -15.26 17.76
C ARG A 150 -24.78 -14.57 16.95
N ILE A 151 -24.36 -13.88 15.88
CA ILE A 151 -25.24 -13.35 14.84
C ILE A 151 -24.96 -14.16 13.57
N LEU A 152 -26.01 -14.71 12.96
CA LEU A 152 -25.92 -15.47 11.73
C LEU A 152 -25.73 -14.52 10.55
N HIS A 153 -24.65 -14.71 9.81
CA HIS A 153 -24.35 -13.90 8.62
C HIS A 153 -25.47 -14.03 7.57
N GLY A 154 -25.93 -12.90 7.03
CA GLY A 154 -27.09 -12.83 6.14
C GLY A 154 -28.45 -12.97 6.83
N GLY A 155 -28.48 -13.18 8.17
CA GLY A 155 -29.69 -13.16 8.98
C GLY A 155 -30.35 -11.78 9.06
N MET A 156 -31.58 -11.71 9.60
CA MET A 156 -32.31 -10.44 9.68
C MET A 156 -31.57 -9.40 10.51
N ILE A 157 -31.02 -9.78 11.65
CA ILE A 157 -30.26 -8.88 12.54
C ILE A 157 -28.94 -8.43 11.91
N ASP A 158 -28.22 -9.33 11.23
CA ASP A 158 -26.99 -9.01 10.51
C ASP A 158 -27.23 -7.96 9.42
N ARG A 159 -28.32 -8.14 8.64
CA ARG A 159 -28.70 -7.16 7.59
C ARG A 159 -29.08 -5.78 8.14
N GLN A 160 -29.62 -5.71 9.35
CA GLN A 160 -29.97 -4.43 9.97
C GLN A 160 -28.79 -3.75 10.66
N GLY A 161 -27.75 -4.49 11.07
CA GLY A 161 -26.51 -3.96 11.61
C GLY A 161 -26.64 -3.20 12.95
N LEU A 162 -27.74 -3.40 13.68
CA LEU A 162 -28.06 -2.65 14.88
C LEU A 162 -27.60 -3.32 16.17
N LEU A 163 -27.35 -4.63 16.13
CA LEU A 163 -26.94 -5.45 17.28
C LEU A 163 -25.59 -6.10 17.00
N HIS A 164 -24.81 -6.32 18.06
CA HIS A 164 -23.47 -6.91 17.97
C HIS A 164 -23.34 -8.11 18.93
N VAL A 165 -22.40 -8.99 18.62
CA VAL A 165 -22.02 -10.07 19.53
C VAL A 165 -21.46 -9.48 20.81
N GLY A 166 -21.94 -9.96 21.97
CA GLY A 166 -21.59 -9.41 23.27
C GLY A 166 -22.61 -8.39 23.83
N ASP A 167 -23.53 -7.85 23.01
CA ASP A 167 -24.59 -6.97 23.52
C ASP A 167 -25.49 -7.72 24.51
N ILE A 168 -25.82 -7.07 25.61
CA ILE A 168 -26.69 -7.61 26.66
C ILE A 168 -28.11 -7.11 26.42
N ILE A 169 -29.09 -8.01 26.37
CA ILE A 169 -30.51 -7.65 26.25
C ILE A 169 -31.12 -7.54 27.62
N LYS A 170 -31.66 -6.37 27.94
CA LYS A 170 -32.32 -6.10 29.21
C LYS A 170 -33.84 -6.14 29.11
N GLU A 171 -34.42 -5.56 28.06
CA GLU A 171 -35.88 -5.50 27.87
C GLU A 171 -36.25 -5.76 26.42
N VAL A 172 -37.42 -6.38 26.22
CA VAL A 172 -38.09 -6.57 24.93
C VAL A 172 -39.49 -5.98 25.03
N ASN A 173 -39.81 -4.98 24.19
CA ASN A 173 -41.09 -4.27 24.19
C ASN A 173 -41.50 -3.77 25.58
N GLY A 174 -40.54 -3.29 26.40
CA GLY A 174 -40.75 -2.78 27.74
C GLY A 174 -40.96 -3.85 28.82
N LYS A 175 -40.74 -5.13 28.52
CA LYS A 175 -40.72 -6.22 29.48
C LYS A 175 -39.27 -6.61 29.77
N ASP A 176 -38.93 -6.69 31.05
CA ASP A 176 -37.62 -7.19 31.46
C ASP A 176 -37.43 -8.64 30.99
N VAL A 177 -36.26 -8.91 30.46
CA VAL A 177 -35.84 -10.23 30.03
C VAL A 177 -35.01 -10.84 31.16
N GLY A 178 -35.52 -11.93 31.78
CA GLY A 178 -34.78 -12.68 32.78
C GLY A 178 -33.51 -13.31 32.18
N ASN A 179 -32.90 -14.23 32.93
CA ASN A 179 -31.70 -14.95 32.49
C ASN A 179 -31.98 -16.24 31.71
N ASN A 180 -33.21 -16.42 31.15
CA ASN A 180 -33.61 -17.62 30.43
C ASN A 180 -33.61 -17.41 28.91
N PRO A 181 -32.63 -17.99 28.19
CA PRO A 181 -32.54 -17.84 26.74
C PRO A 181 -33.74 -18.37 25.97
N THR A 182 -34.39 -19.44 26.49
CA THR A 182 -35.53 -20.09 25.83
C THR A 182 -36.74 -19.18 25.90
N GLU A 183 -37.01 -18.55 27.02
CA GLU A 183 -38.12 -17.61 27.21
C GLU A 183 -37.96 -16.37 26.32
N LEU A 184 -36.73 -15.85 26.20
CA LEU A 184 -36.42 -14.77 25.25
C LEU A 184 -36.67 -15.19 23.79
N GLN A 185 -36.25 -16.40 23.42
CA GLN A 185 -36.48 -16.92 22.06
C GLN A 185 -37.97 -17.08 21.75
N GLU A 186 -38.76 -17.56 22.68
CA GLU A 186 -40.22 -17.68 22.53
C GLU A 186 -40.87 -16.29 22.41
N MET A 187 -40.54 -15.36 23.29
CA MET A 187 -41.02 -13.98 23.21
C MET A 187 -40.70 -13.35 21.84
N LEU A 188 -39.49 -13.53 21.36
CA LEU A 188 -39.06 -12.97 20.07
C LEU A 188 -39.64 -13.71 18.86
N LYS A 189 -39.97 -15.01 19.00
CA LYS A 189 -40.60 -15.81 17.96
C LYS A 189 -42.05 -15.35 17.70
N ASP A 190 -42.78 -15.09 18.75
CA ASP A 190 -44.19 -14.70 18.68
C ASP A 190 -44.40 -13.22 18.30
N CYS A 191 -43.37 -12.39 18.44
CA CYS A 191 -43.43 -11.00 18.01
C CYS A 191 -43.38 -10.86 16.50
N SER A 192 -44.25 -10.05 15.94
CA SER A 192 -44.26 -9.62 14.54
C SER A 192 -44.43 -8.10 14.46
N GLY A 193 -43.81 -7.48 13.46
CA GLY A 193 -43.83 -6.02 13.31
C GLY A 193 -42.63 -5.32 13.94
N GLY A 194 -42.84 -4.20 14.60
CA GLY A 194 -41.81 -3.44 15.31
C GLY A 194 -41.51 -4.06 16.69
N ILE A 195 -40.27 -4.41 16.95
CA ILE A 195 -39.80 -4.89 18.25
C ILE A 195 -38.82 -3.88 18.79
N THR A 196 -39.03 -3.42 20.01
CA THR A 196 -38.11 -2.49 20.70
C THR A 196 -37.28 -3.29 21.70
N LEU A 197 -35.98 -3.21 21.57
CA LEU A 197 -35.01 -3.83 22.46
C LEU A 197 -34.29 -2.75 23.27
N LYS A 198 -34.17 -2.99 24.58
CA LYS A 198 -33.30 -2.21 25.45
C LYS A 198 -32.04 -3.04 25.70
N ILE A 199 -30.91 -2.52 25.26
CA ILE A 199 -29.63 -3.23 25.32
C ILE A 199 -28.57 -2.44 26.08
N LEU A 200 -27.64 -3.17 26.68
CA LEU A 200 -26.33 -2.65 27.09
C LEU A 200 -25.34 -3.05 26.01
N PRO A 201 -24.80 -2.10 25.23
CA PRO A 201 -23.84 -2.41 24.18
C PRO A 201 -22.55 -2.98 24.79
N SER A 202 -22.00 -4.02 24.20
CA SER A 202 -20.70 -4.59 24.59
C SER A 202 -19.53 -3.67 24.25
N TYR A 203 -19.75 -2.77 23.31
CA TYR A 203 -18.74 -1.78 22.86
C TYR A 203 -19.21 -0.37 23.17
N ARG A 204 -18.42 0.38 23.88
CA ARG A 204 -18.45 1.82 23.81
C ARG A 204 -17.80 2.20 22.48
N ASP A 205 -18.63 2.54 21.47
CA ASP A 205 -18.18 3.11 20.19
C ASP A 205 -16.78 2.65 19.72
N ALA A 206 -16.56 1.33 19.66
CA ALA A 206 -15.42 0.85 18.90
C ALA A 206 -15.70 1.26 17.43
N PRO A 207 -14.87 2.09 16.81
CA PRO A 207 -15.04 2.43 15.40
C PRO A 207 -15.12 1.12 14.63
N ALA A 208 -16.07 1.02 13.69
CA ALA A 208 -16.16 -0.14 12.82
C ALA A 208 -14.75 -0.49 12.33
N PRO A 209 -14.34 -1.76 12.37
CA PRO A 209 -12.99 -2.12 11.96
C PRO A 209 -12.71 -1.52 10.59
N PRO A 210 -11.54 -0.89 10.38
CA PRO A 210 -11.24 -0.19 9.14
C PRO A 210 -11.42 -1.15 7.98
N GLN A 211 -12.24 -0.75 7.01
CA GLN A 211 -12.44 -1.54 5.80
C GLN A 211 -11.16 -1.49 4.97
N VAL A 212 -10.51 -2.62 4.82
CA VAL A 212 -9.27 -2.74 4.05
C VAL A 212 -9.60 -3.20 2.64
N TYR A 213 -9.16 -2.43 1.66
CA TYR A 213 -9.26 -2.77 0.25
C TYR A 213 -7.88 -3.00 -0.33
N VAL A 214 -7.76 -4.03 -1.16
CA VAL A 214 -6.50 -4.38 -1.80
C VAL A 214 -6.67 -4.56 -3.31
N ARG A 215 -5.62 -4.23 -4.05
CA ARG A 215 -5.47 -4.48 -5.48
C ARG A 215 -4.42 -5.58 -5.68
N PRO A 216 -4.79 -6.78 -6.18
CA PRO A 216 -3.83 -7.82 -6.48
C PRO A 216 -3.02 -7.49 -7.74
N TYR A 217 -1.77 -7.89 -7.74
CA TYR A 217 -0.86 -7.80 -8.89
C TYR A 217 -0.66 -9.12 -9.63
N PHE A 218 -1.56 -10.08 -9.40
CA PHE A 218 -1.53 -11.41 -10.01
C PHE A 218 -2.95 -11.94 -10.22
N ASP A 219 -3.08 -12.93 -11.11
CA ASP A 219 -4.33 -13.64 -11.33
C ASP A 219 -4.40 -14.85 -10.40
N TYR A 220 -5.55 -15.13 -9.83
CA TYR A 220 -5.77 -16.29 -8.99
C TYR A 220 -7.01 -17.08 -9.40
N ASN A 221 -6.86 -18.40 -9.48
CA ASN A 221 -7.95 -19.32 -9.71
C ASN A 221 -7.87 -20.49 -8.71
N PRO A 222 -8.83 -20.62 -7.78
CA PRO A 222 -8.82 -21.66 -6.77
C PRO A 222 -8.89 -23.09 -7.35
N ALA A 223 -9.43 -23.26 -8.55
CA ALA A 223 -9.47 -24.56 -9.22
C ALA A 223 -8.07 -25.13 -9.51
N ASN A 224 -7.10 -24.25 -9.72
CA ASN A 224 -5.71 -24.61 -10.02
C ASN A 224 -4.82 -24.66 -8.78
N ASP A 225 -5.36 -24.35 -7.60
CA ASP A 225 -4.62 -24.30 -6.36
C ASP A 225 -4.81 -25.58 -5.53
N ASN A 226 -3.71 -26.31 -5.31
CA ASN A 226 -3.73 -27.56 -4.53
C ASN A 226 -3.54 -27.30 -3.01
N LEU A 227 -3.23 -26.06 -2.61
CA LEU A 227 -3.00 -25.70 -1.21
C LEU A 227 -4.23 -25.09 -0.55
N ILE A 228 -5.27 -24.72 -1.33
CA ILE A 228 -6.48 -24.16 -0.76
C ILE A 228 -7.23 -25.22 0.07
N PRO A 229 -7.65 -24.90 1.30
CA PRO A 229 -8.35 -25.84 2.17
C PRO A 229 -9.67 -26.38 1.58
N CYS A 230 -10.40 -25.51 0.87
CA CYS A 230 -11.65 -25.86 0.20
C CYS A 230 -11.75 -25.07 -1.11
N ARG A 231 -11.74 -25.75 -2.25
CA ARG A 231 -11.76 -25.11 -3.57
C ARG A 231 -13.07 -24.38 -3.85
N GLU A 232 -14.17 -24.93 -3.38
CA GLU A 232 -15.52 -24.38 -3.53
C GLU A 232 -15.70 -23.07 -2.75
N ALA A 233 -14.94 -22.90 -1.66
CA ALA A 233 -14.91 -21.67 -0.88
C ALA A 233 -13.91 -20.62 -1.44
N GLY A 234 -13.12 -20.98 -2.43
CA GLY A 234 -12.14 -20.10 -3.05
C GLY A 234 -12.79 -19.07 -3.97
N MET A 235 -12.23 -17.88 -4.03
CA MET A 235 -12.65 -16.81 -4.92
C MET A 235 -11.59 -16.54 -5.99
N ALA A 236 -11.98 -16.67 -7.27
CA ALA A 236 -11.11 -16.29 -8.38
C ALA A 236 -11.09 -14.78 -8.55
N PHE A 237 -9.92 -14.21 -8.89
CA PHE A 237 -9.77 -12.81 -9.23
C PHE A 237 -8.68 -12.61 -10.29
N LYS A 238 -8.73 -11.46 -10.93
CA LYS A 238 -7.71 -11.02 -11.90
C LYS A 238 -6.87 -9.89 -11.32
N LYS A 239 -5.68 -9.77 -11.85
CA LYS A 239 -4.80 -8.64 -11.59
C LYS A 239 -5.53 -7.31 -11.82
N GLY A 240 -5.46 -6.41 -10.84
CA GLY A 240 -6.07 -5.09 -10.90
C GLY A 240 -7.51 -5.02 -10.36
N ASP A 241 -8.14 -6.15 -10.05
CA ASP A 241 -9.43 -6.16 -9.36
C ASP A 241 -9.33 -5.48 -7.99
N ILE A 242 -10.45 -4.97 -7.48
CA ILE A 242 -10.49 -4.42 -6.13
C ILE A 242 -11.23 -5.39 -5.22
N LEU A 243 -10.52 -5.83 -4.19
CA LEU A 243 -11.00 -6.79 -3.20
C LEU A 243 -11.10 -6.11 -1.84
N GLN A 244 -12.23 -6.28 -1.18
CA GLN A 244 -12.38 -5.91 0.23
C GLN A 244 -11.96 -7.09 1.09
N ILE A 245 -11.03 -6.88 2.00
CA ILE A 245 -10.63 -7.90 2.97
C ILE A 245 -11.65 -7.92 4.09
N VAL A 246 -12.32 -9.05 4.27
CA VAL A 246 -13.34 -9.27 5.30
C VAL A 246 -12.71 -9.84 6.57
N ASN A 247 -11.78 -10.79 6.41
CA ASN A 247 -11.05 -11.40 7.52
C ASN A 247 -9.62 -11.76 7.08
N ARG A 248 -8.63 -11.45 7.93
CA ARG A 248 -7.21 -11.75 7.74
C ARG A 248 -6.54 -12.37 8.97
N GLU A 249 -7.31 -12.99 9.83
CA GLU A 249 -6.79 -13.67 11.03
C GLU A 249 -5.94 -14.89 10.67
N ASP A 250 -6.32 -15.61 9.59
CA ASP A 250 -5.50 -16.73 9.10
C ASP A 250 -4.25 -16.20 8.38
N LEU A 251 -3.11 -16.78 8.73
CA LEU A 251 -1.81 -16.37 8.19
C LEU A 251 -1.67 -16.64 6.69
N ASN A 252 -2.31 -17.70 6.19
CA ASN A 252 -2.16 -18.17 4.81
C ASN A 252 -3.37 -17.82 3.92
N TRP A 253 -4.59 -17.72 4.50
CA TRP A 253 -5.81 -17.55 3.75
C TRP A 253 -6.65 -16.41 4.30
N TRP A 254 -6.85 -15.41 3.46
CA TRP A 254 -7.76 -14.30 3.78
C TRP A 254 -9.14 -14.55 3.22
N GLN A 255 -10.16 -14.07 3.91
CA GLN A 255 -11.50 -13.98 3.37
C GLN A 255 -11.67 -12.60 2.74
N ALA A 256 -12.07 -12.58 1.47
CA ALA A 256 -12.26 -11.35 0.71
C ALA A 256 -13.57 -11.35 -0.06
N CYS A 257 -14.02 -10.14 -0.40
CA CYS A 257 -15.18 -9.90 -1.23
C CYS A 257 -14.78 -9.05 -2.44
N HIS A 258 -15.24 -9.42 -3.62
CA HIS A 258 -15.10 -8.59 -4.82
C HIS A 258 -15.95 -7.32 -4.69
N VAL A 259 -15.34 -6.14 -4.86
CA VAL A 259 -16.06 -4.86 -4.81
C VAL A 259 -17.07 -4.75 -5.97
N VAL A 260 -16.73 -5.31 -7.13
CA VAL A 260 -17.61 -5.40 -8.28
C VAL A 260 -18.14 -6.84 -8.37
N GLY A 261 -19.45 -7.01 -8.28
CA GLY A 261 -20.10 -8.31 -8.39
C GLY A 261 -20.33 -9.05 -7.07
N GLY A 262 -19.74 -8.64 -5.96
CA GLY A 262 -20.07 -9.13 -4.60
C GLY A 262 -19.70 -10.59 -4.30
N ALA A 263 -18.93 -11.26 -5.16
CA ALA A 263 -18.45 -12.62 -4.89
C ALA A 263 -17.53 -12.62 -3.67
N THR A 264 -17.76 -13.54 -2.72
CA THR A 264 -16.97 -13.66 -1.49
C THR A 264 -16.34 -15.04 -1.41
N GLY A 265 -15.09 -15.12 -0.94
CA GLY A 265 -14.40 -16.39 -0.76
C GLY A 265 -13.00 -16.25 -0.22
N LEU A 266 -12.31 -17.39 -0.16
CA LEU A 266 -10.92 -17.47 0.29
C LEU A 266 -9.97 -17.08 -0.82
N ILE A 267 -8.98 -16.29 -0.46
CA ILE A 267 -7.86 -15.90 -1.31
C ILE A 267 -6.54 -16.14 -0.57
N PRO A 268 -5.43 -16.40 -1.28
CA PRO A 268 -4.14 -16.54 -0.62
C PRO A 268 -3.75 -15.22 0.04
N SER A 269 -3.19 -15.30 1.25
CA SER A 269 -2.65 -14.13 1.94
C SER A 269 -1.40 -13.60 1.24
N GLN A 270 -1.00 -12.39 1.57
CA GLN A 270 0.29 -11.84 1.11
C GLN A 270 1.45 -12.75 1.50
N PHE A 271 1.48 -13.22 2.75
CA PHE A 271 2.52 -14.10 3.27
C PHE A 271 2.63 -15.43 2.51
N LEU A 272 1.47 -16.06 2.19
CA LEU A 272 1.46 -17.30 1.41
C LEU A 272 2.01 -17.08 0.00
N GLU A 273 1.58 -16.00 -0.67
CA GLU A 273 2.05 -15.70 -2.04
C GLU A 273 3.52 -15.28 -2.08
N GLU A 274 4.00 -14.55 -1.08
CA GLU A 274 5.43 -14.25 -0.94
C GLU A 274 6.26 -15.54 -0.86
N LYS A 275 5.82 -16.50 -0.03
CA LYS A 275 6.45 -17.82 0.04
C LYS A 275 6.41 -18.54 -1.30
N ARG A 276 5.25 -18.59 -1.97
CA ARG A 276 5.12 -19.24 -3.28
C ARG A 276 6.08 -18.66 -4.30
N LYS A 277 6.16 -17.33 -4.40
CA LYS A 277 7.05 -16.64 -5.34
C LYS A 277 8.52 -16.77 -4.98
N ALA A 278 8.85 -16.91 -3.71
CA ALA A 278 10.23 -17.14 -3.27
C ALA A 278 10.77 -18.52 -3.72
N PHE A 279 9.87 -19.53 -3.88
CA PHE A 279 10.24 -20.88 -4.29
C PHE A 279 10.11 -21.15 -5.80
N VAL A 280 9.52 -20.23 -6.58
CA VAL A 280 9.53 -20.36 -8.04
C VAL A 280 10.95 -20.10 -8.53
N PRO A 281 11.60 -21.06 -9.27
CA PRO A 281 12.86 -20.79 -9.93
C PRO A 281 12.66 -19.54 -10.79
N ARG A 282 13.43 -18.51 -10.55
CA ARG A 282 13.43 -17.33 -11.42
C ARG A 282 13.93 -17.84 -12.75
N ASP A 283 13.10 -17.76 -13.78
CA ASP A 283 13.57 -17.92 -15.14
C ASP A 283 14.61 -16.81 -15.34
N PHE A 284 15.86 -17.18 -15.15
CA PHE A 284 16.94 -16.42 -15.71
C PHE A 284 16.69 -16.46 -17.20
N ASP A 285 16.23 -15.37 -17.76
CA ASP A 285 16.31 -15.12 -19.20
C ASP A 285 17.76 -15.40 -19.57
N GLY A 286 17.96 -16.61 -20.08
CA GLY A 286 19.26 -17.15 -20.40
C GLY A 286 19.88 -16.44 -21.58
N SER A 287 20.21 -15.18 -21.43
CA SER A 287 21.27 -14.57 -22.24
C SER A 287 22.60 -14.99 -21.62
N GLY A 288 22.99 -16.18 -22.00
CA GLY A 288 24.17 -16.90 -21.54
C GLY A 288 25.40 -16.03 -21.38
N ILE A 289 25.95 -16.12 -20.22
CA ILE A 289 27.40 -15.96 -20.07
C ILE A 289 28.04 -17.28 -20.55
N LEU A 290 28.18 -17.41 -21.86
CA LEU A 290 29.18 -18.27 -22.46
C LEU A 290 30.45 -17.43 -22.57
N CYS A 291 31.38 -17.74 -21.68
CA CYS A 291 32.78 -17.39 -21.77
C CYS A 291 33.29 -17.73 -23.19
N GLY A 292 33.87 -16.77 -23.87
CA GLY A 292 34.67 -17.03 -25.07
C GLY A 292 34.49 -16.01 -26.19
N THR A 293 35.59 -15.29 -26.41
CA THR A 293 36.05 -14.58 -27.59
C THR A 293 35.49 -13.18 -27.87
N ILE A 294 36.42 -12.30 -27.67
CA ILE A 294 36.59 -10.93 -28.09
C ILE A 294 36.20 -10.75 -29.58
N ALA A 295 35.08 -10.06 -29.77
CA ALA A 295 34.86 -9.30 -31.00
C ALA A 295 34.17 -8.01 -30.62
N GLY A 296 34.82 -6.89 -30.85
CA GLY A 296 34.38 -5.56 -30.45
C GLY A 296 33.03 -5.17 -31.05
N LYS A 297 31.94 -5.47 -30.38
CA LYS A 297 30.65 -4.86 -30.61
C LYS A 297 30.59 -3.54 -29.85
N LYS A 298 30.61 -2.42 -30.59
CA LYS A 298 30.26 -1.12 -30.04
C LYS A 298 28.98 -1.26 -29.23
N LYS A 299 29.07 -1.15 -27.88
CA LYS A 299 27.91 -1.04 -27.02
C LYS A 299 27.09 0.12 -27.54
N LYS A 300 25.87 -0.14 -28.06
CA LYS A 300 24.89 0.92 -28.25
C LYS A 300 24.65 1.54 -26.90
N LYS A 301 25.15 2.77 -26.70
CA LYS A 301 24.86 3.53 -25.48
C LYS A 301 23.34 3.70 -25.42
N MET A 302 22.71 3.25 -24.32
CA MET A 302 21.32 3.56 -24.06
C MET A 302 21.17 5.08 -23.99
N MET A 303 20.17 5.61 -24.65
CA MET A 303 19.96 7.03 -24.80
C MET A 303 19.54 7.72 -23.50
N TYR A 304 18.93 6.97 -22.59
CA TYR A 304 18.47 7.45 -21.28
C TYR A 304 18.85 6.48 -20.17
N LEU A 305 19.42 7.02 -19.11
CA LEU A 305 19.73 6.32 -17.85
C LEU A 305 18.96 7.00 -16.73
N THR A 306 18.28 6.22 -15.88
CA THR A 306 17.73 6.72 -14.64
C THR A 306 18.73 6.56 -13.52
N ALA A 307 18.66 7.40 -12.48
CA ALA A 307 19.58 7.39 -11.34
C ALA A 307 19.63 6.05 -10.57
N LYS A 308 18.66 5.14 -10.80
CA LYS A 308 18.49 3.88 -10.06
C LYS A 308 18.39 2.64 -10.96
N ASN A 309 19.03 2.63 -12.12
CA ASN A 309 18.98 1.50 -13.06
C ASN A 309 19.31 0.13 -12.46
N ALA A 310 20.29 0.05 -11.56
CA ALA A 310 20.70 -1.21 -10.95
C ALA A 310 19.65 -1.84 -10.01
N GLU A 311 18.72 -1.04 -9.49
CA GLU A 311 17.64 -1.53 -8.62
C GLU A 311 16.42 -2.03 -9.41
N PHE A 312 16.23 -1.58 -10.66
CA PHE A 312 15.11 -1.97 -11.51
C PHE A 312 15.22 -3.40 -12.06
N ASP A 313 16.42 -3.94 -12.15
CA ASP A 313 16.63 -5.33 -12.56
C ASP A 313 16.28 -6.33 -11.46
N ARG A 314 16.00 -5.87 -10.24
CA ARG A 314 15.45 -6.69 -9.18
C ARG A 314 13.93 -6.71 -9.30
N HIS A 315 13.35 -7.88 -9.56
CA HIS A 315 11.91 -8.09 -9.54
C HIS A 315 11.37 -7.72 -8.15
N GLU A 316 10.66 -6.60 -8.04
CA GLU A 316 9.90 -6.30 -6.83
C GLU A 316 8.71 -7.27 -6.78
N LEU A 317 8.66 -8.05 -5.69
CA LEU A 317 7.55 -8.95 -5.39
C LEU A 317 6.39 -8.12 -4.83
N GLN A 318 5.64 -7.47 -5.73
CA GLN A 318 4.37 -6.87 -5.35
C GLN A 318 3.26 -7.90 -5.52
N ILE A 319 2.51 -8.15 -4.45
CA ILE A 319 1.43 -9.13 -4.38
C ILE A 319 0.10 -8.41 -4.27
N TYR A 320 -0.07 -7.64 -3.22
CA TYR A 320 -1.23 -6.78 -2.99
C TYR A 320 -0.77 -5.34 -2.73
N GLU A 321 -1.57 -4.39 -3.19
CA GLU A 321 -1.44 -2.97 -2.87
C GLU A 321 -2.68 -2.55 -2.10
N GLU A 322 -2.51 -1.99 -0.91
CA GLU A 322 -3.63 -1.46 -0.15
C GLU A 322 -4.11 -0.15 -0.82
N VAL A 323 -5.41 -0.06 -1.08
CA VAL A 323 -6.01 1.02 -1.84
C VAL A 323 -7.20 1.65 -1.10
N ALA A 324 -7.40 2.95 -1.33
CA ALA A 324 -8.55 3.70 -0.83
C ALA A 324 -9.36 4.26 -2.00
N LYS A 325 -10.68 4.29 -1.82
CA LYS A 325 -11.58 4.94 -2.77
C LYS A 325 -11.69 6.42 -2.43
N VAL A 326 -11.33 7.27 -3.37
CA VAL A 326 -11.36 8.72 -3.22
C VAL A 326 -12.34 9.36 -4.22
N PRO A 327 -12.89 10.54 -3.92
CA PRO A 327 -13.70 11.30 -4.89
C PRO A 327 -12.95 11.53 -6.21
N PRO A 328 -13.65 11.88 -7.30
CA PRO A 328 -13.00 12.26 -8.55
C PRO A 328 -12.01 13.41 -8.35
N PHE A 329 -10.82 13.29 -8.92
CA PHE A 329 -9.82 14.36 -8.89
C PHE A 329 -8.89 14.29 -10.10
N GLN A 330 -8.31 15.42 -10.45
CA GLN A 330 -7.32 15.51 -11.52
C GLN A 330 -5.98 14.97 -11.03
N ARG A 331 -5.43 13.97 -11.73
CA ARG A 331 -4.08 13.45 -11.46
C ARG A 331 -3.02 14.52 -11.73
N LYS A 332 -1.98 14.56 -10.92
CA LYS A 332 -0.86 15.50 -11.11
C LYS A 332 -0.05 15.19 -12.36
N THR A 333 0.13 13.89 -12.66
CA THR A 333 0.88 13.46 -13.84
C THR A 333 0.15 12.38 -14.63
N LEU A 334 0.30 12.44 -15.97
CA LEU A 334 -0.10 11.40 -16.92
C LEU A 334 1.17 10.84 -17.55
N VAL A 335 1.47 9.57 -17.28
CA VAL A 335 2.74 8.95 -17.69
C VAL A 335 2.48 7.98 -18.83
N LEU A 336 3.05 8.24 -20.00
CA LEU A 336 2.93 7.40 -21.18
C LEU A 336 4.17 6.51 -21.30
N ILE A 337 3.98 5.20 -21.19
CA ILE A 337 5.03 4.19 -21.27
C ILE A 337 4.84 3.34 -22.53
N GLY A 338 5.92 2.87 -23.13
CA GLY A 338 5.87 1.97 -24.27
C GLY A 338 7.19 1.94 -25.02
N ALA A 339 7.33 1.03 -26.00
CA ALA A 339 8.49 0.94 -26.86
C ALA A 339 8.66 2.18 -27.75
N GLN A 340 9.84 2.37 -28.30
CA GLN A 340 10.07 3.46 -29.24
C GLN A 340 9.27 3.20 -30.53
N GLY A 341 8.55 4.22 -31.01
CA GLY A 341 7.77 4.12 -32.26
C GLY A 341 6.32 3.68 -32.11
N VAL A 342 5.84 3.36 -30.90
CA VAL A 342 4.43 2.94 -30.66
C VAL A 342 3.42 4.10 -30.65
N GLY A 343 3.81 5.34 -30.94
CA GLY A 343 2.89 6.48 -31.05
C GLY A 343 2.72 7.35 -29.81
N ARG A 344 3.45 7.11 -28.70
CA ARG A 344 3.35 7.90 -27.45
C ARG A 344 3.42 9.41 -27.67
N ARG A 345 4.41 9.89 -28.44
CA ARG A 345 4.58 11.32 -28.74
C ARG A 345 3.38 11.91 -29.51
N SER A 346 2.80 11.15 -30.44
CA SER A 346 1.63 11.59 -31.20
C SER A 346 0.42 11.73 -30.30
N LEU A 347 0.17 10.77 -29.41
CA LEU A 347 -0.90 10.81 -28.42
C LEU A 347 -0.73 11.99 -27.45
N LYS A 348 0.49 12.20 -26.92
CA LYS A 348 0.83 13.34 -26.08
C LYS A 348 0.50 14.67 -26.77
N ASN A 349 1.01 14.86 -27.98
CA ASN A 349 0.82 16.10 -28.72
C ASN A 349 -0.66 16.38 -29.01
N ARG A 350 -1.44 15.34 -29.36
CA ARG A 350 -2.89 15.51 -29.59
C ARG A 350 -3.62 15.95 -28.33
N LEU A 351 -3.31 15.38 -27.16
CA LEU A 351 -3.89 15.81 -25.88
C LEU A 351 -3.53 17.27 -25.57
N MET A 352 -2.29 17.66 -25.77
CA MET A 352 -1.82 19.02 -25.53
C MET A 352 -2.45 20.06 -26.46
N VAL A 353 -2.69 19.69 -27.72
CA VAL A 353 -3.36 20.57 -28.68
C VAL A 353 -4.84 20.69 -28.39
N LEU A 354 -5.49 19.60 -28.02
CA LEU A 354 -6.95 19.58 -27.75
C LEU A 354 -7.31 20.29 -26.43
N HIS A 355 -6.48 20.13 -25.41
CA HIS A 355 -6.73 20.67 -24.07
C HIS A 355 -5.51 21.40 -23.49
N PRO A 356 -5.06 22.51 -24.06
CA PRO A 356 -3.83 23.21 -23.66
C PRO A 356 -3.89 23.82 -22.26
N THR A 357 -5.09 24.06 -21.73
CA THR A 357 -5.31 24.56 -20.36
C THR A 357 -5.26 23.47 -19.31
N HIS A 358 -5.53 22.22 -19.68
CA HIS A 358 -5.57 21.07 -18.76
C HIS A 358 -4.26 20.31 -18.70
N PHE A 359 -3.48 20.31 -19.78
CA PHE A 359 -2.23 19.56 -19.87
C PHE A 359 -1.03 20.48 -20.10
N GLY A 360 0.10 20.03 -19.56
CA GLY A 360 1.41 20.61 -19.82
C GLY A 360 2.44 19.50 -19.99
N THR A 361 3.63 19.85 -20.43
CA THR A 361 4.77 18.92 -20.51
C THR A 361 6.01 19.61 -20.01
N THR A 362 6.95 18.85 -19.50
CA THR A 362 8.25 19.35 -19.09
C THR A 362 9.10 19.78 -20.28
N ILE A 363 9.93 20.78 -20.09
CA ILE A 363 10.95 21.18 -21.04
C ILE A 363 12.25 20.48 -20.61
N PRO A 364 12.84 19.61 -21.46
CA PRO A 364 14.05 18.89 -21.09
C PRO A 364 15.28 19.80 -21.04
N TYR A 365 16.26 19.43 -20.23
CA TYR A 365 17.57 20.08 -20.15
C TYR A 365 18.57 19.44 -21.10
N THR A 366 19.50 20.24 -21.62
CA THR A 366 20.59 19.74 -22.46
C THR A 366 21.87 20.52 -22.26
N SER A 367 23.00 19.80 -22.32
CA SER A 367 24.34 20.44 -22.36
C SER A 367 24.79 20.86 -23.77
N ARG A 368 23.96 20.62 -24.79
CA ARG A 368 24.18 21.06 -26.14
C ARG A 368 24.08 22.58 -26.24
N ARG A 369 24.92 23.20 -27.02
CA ARG A 369 24.77 24.63 -27.33
C ARG A 369 23.46 24.88 -28.11
N ALA A 370 22.80 25.99 -27.77
CA ALA A 370 21.63 26.45 -28.54
C ALA A 370 22.05 26.76 -29.99
N ARG A 371 21.15 26.49 -30.92
CA ARG A 371 21.29 26.91 -32.31
C ARG A 371 20.80 28.35 -32.47
N ASP A 372 21.17 29.04 -33.53
CA ASP A 372 20.89 30.47 -33.73
C ASP A 372 19.41 30.86 -33.65
N HIS A 373 18.49 29.92 -33.87
CA HIS A 373 17.03 30.13 -33.84
C HIS A 373 16.36 29.50 -32.60
N GLU A 374 17.10 28.89 -31.69
CA GLU A 374 16.58 28.27 -30.47
C GLU A 374 16.66 29.26 -29.30
N LEU A 375 15.54 29.42 -28.60
CA LEU A 375 15.46 30.20 -27.37
C LEU A 375 15.44 29.25 -26.16
N ASP A 376 16.16 29.64 -25.10
CA ASP A 376 16.14 28.91 -23.85
C ASP A 376 14.72 28.86 -23.26
N GLY A 377 14.33 27.72 -22.69
CA GLY A 377 13.00 27.53 -22.14
C GLY A 377 11.89 27.25 -23.16
N ASN A 378 12.19 27.16 -24.46
CA ASN A 378 11.18 26.84 -25.48
C ASN A 378 11.16 25.34 -25.79
N SER A 379 12.22 24.81 -26.40
CA SER A 379 12.35 23.37 -26.71
C SER A 379 13.27 22.64 -25.74
N TYR A 380 14.24 23.36 -25.20
CA TYR A 380 15.21 22.89 -24.19
C TYR A 380 15.58 24.01 -23.23
N HIS A 381 15.97 23.63 -22.02
CA HIS A 381 16.79 24.47 -21.17
C HIS A 381 18.27 24.15 -21.43
N PHE A 382 19.03 25.16 -21.81
CA PHE A 382 20.44 25.00 -22.13
C PHE A 382 21.30 25.29 -20.90
N THR A 383 22.13 24.32 -20.52
CA THR A 383 22.98 24.43 -19.32
C THR A 383 24.38 23.87 -19.63
N SER A 384 25.34 24.13 -18.77
CA SER A 384 26.68 23.58 -18.94
C SER A 384 26.70 22.08 -18.62
N ARG A 385 27.62 21.34 -19.28
CA ARG A 385 27.80 19.91 -19.00
C ARG A 385 28.12 19.66 -17.52
N THR A 386 28.97 20.52 -16.94
CA THR A 386 29.41 20.40 -15.54
C THR A 386 28.25 20.58 -14.57
N GLU A 387 27.39 21.57 -14.80
CA GLU A 387 26.18 21.77 -13.99
C GLU A 387 25.27 20.56 -14.10
N MET A 388 25.02 20.06 -15.33
CA MET A 388 24.16 18.92 -15.54
C MET A 388 24.70 17.64 -14.87
N GLU A 389 26.02 17.41 -14.89
CA GLU A 389 26.65 16.28 -14.18
C GLU A 389 26.53 16.42 -12.66
N ASN A 390 26.61 17.64 -12.11
CA ASN A 390 26.39 17.89 -10.69
C ASN A 390 24.94 17.62 -10.28
N ASP A 391 23.98 18.08 -11.07
CA ASP A 391 22.56 17.87 -10.83
C ASP A 391 22.18 16.38 -10.94
N VAL A 392 22.82 15.63 -11.87
CA VAL A 392 22.67 14.18 -11.95
C VAL A 392 23.18 13.49 -10.68
N LYS A 393 24.35 13.90 -10.15
CA LYS A 393 24.91 13.37 -8.89
C LYS A 393 24.03 13.71 -7.70
N ALA A 394 23.40 14.89 -7.71
CA ALA A 394 22.45 15.33 -6.69
C ALA A 394 21.07 14.67 -6.80
N GLY A 395 20.83 13.81 -7.81
CA GLY A 395 19.56 13.10 -7.99
C GLY A 395 18.39 13.98 -8.46
N GLN A 396 18.65 15.14 -9.03
CA GLN A 396 17.63 16.10 -9.46
C GLN A 396 16.94 15.71 -10.79
N PHE A 397 17.47 14.72 -11.50
CA PHE A 397 16.92 14.27 -12.76
C PHE A 397 16.03 13.04 -12.57
N LEU A 398 14.83 13.08 -13.12
CA LEU A 398 13.97 11.92 -13.28
C LEU A 398 14.61 10.88 -14.22
N GLU A 399 15.08 11.36 -15.36
CA GLU A 399 15.84 10.57 -16.35
C GLU A 399 16.87 11.44 -17.03
N HIS A 400 17.99 10.85 -17.43
CA HIS A 400 19.04 11.50 -18.19
C HIS A 400 19.74 10.52 -19.12
N GLY A 401 20.39 11.04 -20.13
CA GLY A 401 21.16 10.25 -21.08
C GLY A 401 22.13 11.08 -21.89
N GLU A 402 23.03 10.43 -22.60
CA GLU A 402 24.01 11.07 -23.49
C GLU A 402 23.75 10.70 -24.94
N TYR A 403 23.66 11.70 -25.79
CA TYR A 403 23.51 11.54 -27.21
C TYR A 403 24.42 12.53 -27.93
N ASP A 404 25.22 12.06 -28.90
CA ASP A 404 26.17 12.85 -29.68
C ASP A 404 27.09 13.73 -28.83
N GLY A 405 27.61 13.16 -27.73
CA GLY A 405 28.50 13.84 -26.79
C GLY A 405 27.84 14.90 -25.90
N ASN A 406 26.52 15.06 -25.95
CA ASN A 406 25.76 15.98 -25.12
C ASN A 406 24.84 15.24 -24.16
N LEU A 407 24.64 15.80 -22.97
CA LEU A 407 23.70 15.30 -21.99
C LEU A 407 22.30 15.87 -22.29
N TYR A 408 21.30 15.04 -22.03
CA TYR A 408 19.88 15.38 -22.09
C TYR A 408 19.19 14.79 -20.87
N GLY A 409 18.16 15.44 -20.35
CA GLY A 409 17.39 14.89 -19.24
C GLY A 409 16.20 15.73 -18.84
N THR A 410 15.32 15.13 -18.06
CA THR A 410 14.14 15.78 -17.47
C THR A 410 14.36 15.96 -15.99
N LYS A 411 14.37 17.20 -15.50
CA LYS A 411 14.44 17.49 -14.06
C LYS A 411 13.10 17.23 -13.38
N ILE A 412 13.17 16.78 -12.12
CA ILE A 412 12.01 16.57 -11.26
C ILE A 412 11.28 17.90 -11.01
N GLU A 413 12.01 18.97 -10.79
CA GLU A 413 11.49 20.33 -10.58
C GLU A 413 10.60 20.80 -11.75
N SER A 414 10.96 20.50 -12.99
CA SER A 414 10.14 20.86 -14.15
C SER A 414 8.76 20.21 -14.15
N ILE A 415 8.58 19.08 -13.47
CA ILE A 415 7.27 18.45 -13.27
C ILE A 415 6.45 19.31 -12.30
N HIS A 416 7.06 19.72 -11.19
CA HIS A 416 6.41 20.56 -10.19
C HIS A 416 5.98 21.91 -10.75
N GLU A 417 6.81 22.52 -11.60
CA GLU A 417 6.47 23.78 -12.29
C GLU A 417 5.20 23.64 -13.11
N VAL A 418 5.06 22.56 -13.89
CA VAL A 418 3.84 22.31 -14.66
C VAL A 418 2.65 22.08 -13.75
N VAL A 419 2.78 21.24 -12.72
CA VAL A 419 1.71 20.93 -11.76
C VAL A 419 1.28 22.18 -10.96
N ALA A 420 2.21 23.05 -10.60
CA ALA A 420 1.93 24.32 -9.91
C ALA A 420 1.04 25.27 -10.74
N THR A 421 1.02 25.13 -12.06
CA THR A 421 0.08 25.87 -12.93
C THR A 421 -1.34 25.31 -12.92
N GLY A 422 -1.63 24.25 -12.14
CA GLY A 422 -2.95 23.58 -12.12
C GLY A 422 -3.17 22.59 -13.26
N ARG A 423 -2.14 22.31 -14.08
CA ARG A 423 -2.22 21.40 -15.23
C ARG A 423 -1.67 20.01 -14.87
N THR A 424 -2.24 18.98 -15.50
CA THR A 424 -1.64 17.62 -15.48
C THR A 424 -0.39 17.60 -16.35
N CYS A 425 0.75 17.21 -15.77
CA CYS A 425 2.01 17.08 -16.50
C CYS A 425 2.04 15.75 -17.28
N ILE A 426 2.08 15.83 -18.62
CA ILE A 426 2.22 14.63 -19.46
C ILE A 426 3.71 14.31 -19.62
N LEU A 427 4.08 13.09 -19.20
CA LEU A 427 5.43 12.57 -19.26
C LEU A 427 5.52 11.42 -20.27
N ASP A 428 6.43 11.55 -21.25
CA ASP A 428 6.81 10.48 -22.18
C ASP A 428 8.22 10.02 -21.80
N VAL A 429 8.31 9.07 -20.87
CA VAL A 429 9.54 8.68 -20.18
C VAL A 429 9.85 7.20 -20.31
N ASN A 430 11.06 6.83 -19.93
CA ASN A 430 11.48 5.43 -19.84
C ASN A 430 10.72 4.73 -18.71
N PRO A 431 10.35 3.44 -18.85
CA PRO A 431 9.68 2.67 -17.79
C PRO A 431 10.39 2.69 -16.43
N GLN A 432 11.71 2.84 -16.43
CA GLN A 432 12.52 2.92 -15.22
C GLN A 432 12.17 4.13 -14.33
N ALA A 433 11.64 5.20 -14.91
CA ALA A 433 11.20 6.38 -14.16
C ALA A 433 9.96 6.12 -13.27
N LEU A 434 9.20 5.05 -13.52
CA LEU A 434 7.97 4.74 -12.80
C LEU A 434 8.19 4.54 -11.30
N LYS A 435 9.36 4.01 -10.90
CA LYS A 435 9.68 3.82 -9.48
C LYS A 435 9.78 5.15 -8.72
N VAL A 436 10.29 6.18 -9.38
CA VAL A 436 10.37 7.53 -8.82
C VAL A 436 9.00 8.21 -8.84
N LEU A 437 8.25 8.02 -9.93
CA LEU A 437 6.98 8.71 -10.16
C LEU A 437 5.81 8.13 -9.36
N LYS A 438 5.78 6.82 -9.05
CA LYS A 438 4.64 6.19 -8.35
C LYS A 438 4.65 6.50 -6.85
N THR A 439 4.45 7.76 -6.53
CA THR A 439 4.40 8.31 -5.17
C THR A 439 3.24 9.31 -5.01
N ALA A 440 2.91 9.67 -3.77
CA ALA A 440 1.93 10.71 -3.45
C ALA A 440 2.33 12.11 -4.01
N GLU A 441 3.62 12.33 -4.19
CA GLU A 441 4.17 13.57 -4.74
C GLU A 441 3.67 13.83 -6.16
N PHE A 442 3.71 12.80 -7.02
CA PHE A 442 3.36 12.91 -8.45
C PHE A 442 1.99 12.35 -8.79
N MET A 443 1.41 11.48 -7.98
CA MET A 443 0.09 10.82 -8.18
C MET A 443 -0.16 10.43 -9.64
N PRO A 444 0.69 9.59 -10.26
CA PRO A 444 0.64 9.32 -11.68
C PRO A 444 -0.59 8.52 -12.09
N TYR A 445 -1.08 8.80 -13.29
CA TYR A 445 -1.88 7.86 -14.05
C TYR A 445 -1.01 7.27 -15.14
N VAL A 446 -0.71 5.98 -15.04
CA VAL A 446 0.29 5.31 -15.91
C VAL A 446 -0.42 4.56 -17.02
N VAL A 447 -0.18 4.98 -18.25
CA VAL A 447 -0.76 4.36 -19.44
C VAL A 447 0.34 3.69 -20.26
N PHE A 448 0.22 2.40 -20.44
CA PHE A 448 1.10 1.63 -21.31
C PHE A 448 0.51 1.60 -22.72
N ILE A 449 1.28 2.13 -23.69
CA ILE A 449 0.96 2.05 -25.10
C ILE A 449 1.70 0.85 -25.67
N ALA A 450 0.96 -0.24 -25.88
CA ALA A 450 1.48 -1.49 -26.41
C ALA A 450 1.61 -1.42 -27.94
N ALA A 451 2.65 -2.03 -28.48
CA ALA A 451 2.73 -2.29 -29.90
C ALA A 451 1.65 -3.32 -30.30
N PRO A 452 0.99 -3.16 -31.45
CA PRO A 452 0.19 -4.21 -32.04
C PRO A 452 1.08 -5.37 -32.53
N ASP A 453 0.48 -6.39 -33.12
CA ASP A 453 1.24 -7.43 -33.79
C ASP A 453 2.14 -6.88 -34.92
N PHE A 454 3.12 -7.68 -35.34
CA PHE A 454 4.12 -7.26 -36.31
C PHE A 454 3.50 -6.82 -37.65
N ASP A 455 2.50 -7.55 -38.15
CA ASP A 455 1.92 -7.28 -39.48
C ASP A 455 1.09 -5.99 -39.47
N THR A 456 0.35 -5.76 -38.40
CA THR A 456 -0.39 -4.52 -38.18
C THR A 456 0.57 -3.33 -38.03
N LEU A 457 1.63 -3.47 -37.25
CA LEU A 457 2.64 -2.40 -37.07
C LEU A 457 3.32 -2.05 -38.40
N LYS A 458 3.63 -3.05 -39.24
CA LYS A 458 4.21 -2.89 -40.56
C LYS A 458 3.26 -2.17 -41.52
N ALA A 459 1.98 -2.55 -41.50
CA ALA A 459 0.94 -1.89 -42.30
C ALA A 459 0.77 -0.40 -41.92
N MET A 460 0.72 -0.11 -40.61
CA MET A 460 0.64 1.25 -40.07
C MET A 460 1.86 2.08 -40.49
N HIS A 461 3.06 1.52 -40.33
CA HIS A 461 4.29 2.22 -40.72
C HIS A 461 4.30 2.55 -42.24
N LYS A 462 3.92 1.59 -43.07
CA LYS A 462 3.79 1.79 -44.50
C LYS A 462 2.80 2.90 -44.82
N ALA A 463 1.62 2.91 -44.22
CA ALA A 463 0.62 3.95 -44.43
C ALA A 463 1.14 5.36 -44.06
N VAL A 464 1.91 5.48 -43.00
CA VAL A 464 2.49 6.76 -42.55
C VAL A 464 3.60 7.23 -43.50
N VAL A 465 4.39 6.30 -44.07
CA VAL A 465 5.39 6.61 -45.10
C VAL A 465 4.72 7.02 -46.43
N ASP A 466 3.72 6.25 -46.86
CA ASP A 466 2.97 6.52 -48.12
C ASP A 466 2.21 7.86 -48.04
N ALA A 467 1.74 8.25 -46.84
CA ALA A 467 1.13 9.55 -46.59
C ALA A 467 2.14 10.71 -46.48
N GLY A 468 3.44 10.45 -46.60
CA GLY A 468 4.48 11.48 -46.53
C GLY A 468 4.67 12.10 -45.10
N ILE A 469 4.06 11.51 -44.07
CA ILE A 469 4.16 12.01 -42.69
C ILE A 469 5.56 11.78 -42.13
N THR A 470 6.22 10.70 -42.55
CA THR A 470 7.60 10.40 -42.18
C THR A 470 8.43 10.01 -43.43
N THR A 471 9.68 10.44 -43.43
CA THR A 471 10.66 10.01 -44.44
C THR A 471 11.51 8.82 -43.97
N LYS A 472 11.39 8.46 -42.70
CA LYS A 472 12.18 7.38 -42.07
C LYS A 472 11.56 6.02 -42.39
N GLN A 473 12.21 5.26 -43.24
CA GLN A 473 11.86 3.86 -43.47
C GLN A 473 12.47 2.98 -42.39
N LEU A 474 11.63 2.28 -41.65
CA LEU A 474 12.05 1.27 -40.69
C LEU A 474 12.13 -0.09 -41.37
N THR A 475 13.15 -0.84 -41.05
CA THR A 475 13.29 -2.22 -41.54
C THR A 475 12.40 -3.18 -40.77
N ASP A 476 12.11 -4.34 -41.35
CA ASP A 476 11.37 -5.42 -40.65
C ASP A 476 12.04 -5.81 -39.31
N VAL A 477 13.38 -5.71 -39.26
CA VAL A 477 14.14 -5.97 -38.02
C VAL A 477 13.86 -4.90 -36.96
N ASP A 478 13.74 -3.64 -37.34
CA ASP A 478 13.44 -2.55 -36.42
C ASP A 478 12.01 -2.68 -35.88
N LEU A 479 11.05 -3.04 -36.73
CA LEU A 479 9.65 -3.28 -36.33
C LEU A 479 9.51 -4.47 -35.38
N ARG A 480 10.21 -5.60 -35.64
CA ARG A 480 10.25 -6.74 -34.72
C ARG A 480 10.83 -6.37 -33.35
N LYS A 481 11.92 -5.59 -33.34
CA LYS A 481 12.49 -5.07 -32.08
C LYS A 481 11.50 -4.21 -31.30
N THR A 482 10.67 -3.41 -31.98
CA THR A 482 9.62 -2.62 -31.31
C THR A 482 8.59 -3.52 -30.63
N VAL A 483 8.13 -4.60 -31.29
CA VAL A 483 7.18 -5.55 -30.73
C VAL A 483 7.81 -6.31 -29.55
N GLU A 484 9.03 -6.81 -29.70
CA GLU A 484 9.76 -7.52 -28.64
C GLU A 484 9.99 -6.61 -27.42
N GLU A 485 10.42 -5.37 -27.64
CA GLU A 485 10.62 -4.39 -26.58
C GLU A 485 9.31 -4.04 -25.87
N SER A 486 8.21 -3.87 -26.61
CA SER A 486 6.88 -3.66 -26.05
C SER A 486 6.45 -4.83 -25.14
N ALA A 487 6.64 -6.06 -25.59
CA ALA A 487 6.34 -7.24 -24.79
C ALA A 487 7.26 -7.35 -23.55
N ARG A 488 8.54 -6.98 -23.67
CA ARG A 488 9.49 -6.93 -22.55
C ARG A 488 9.06 -5.92 -21.49
N ILE A 489 8.69 -4.70 -21.90
CA ILE A 489 8.19 -3.65 -21.02
C ILE A 489 6.91 -4.12 -20.31
N GLN A 490 5.99 -4.72 -21.02
CA GLN A 490 4.75 -5.23 -20.45
C GLN A 490 5.02 -6.29 -19.36
N ARG A 491 5.89 -7.26 -19.63
CA ARG A 491 6.25 -8.28 -18.63
C ARG A 491 6.92 -7.70 -17.39
N ALA A 492 7.85 -6.75 -17.56
CA ALA A 492 8.65 -6.21 -16.47
C ALA A 492 7.91 -5.17 -15.61
N TYR A 493 7.06 -4.35 -16.22
CA TYR A 493 6.48 -3.16 -15.57
C TYR A 493 4.96 -3.16 -15.48
N SER A 494 4.28 -4.23 -15.86
CA SER A 494 2.81 -4.26 -15.91
C SER A 494 2.12 -3.99 -14.56
N HIS A 495 2.81 -4.17 -13.44
CA HIS A 495 2.31 -3.86 -12.11
C HIS A 495 2.21 -2.34 -11.82
N TYR A 496 2.84 -1.50 -12.63
CA TYR A 496 2.71 -0.05 -12.55
C TYR A 496 1.58 0.53 -13.40
N PHE A 497 1.05 -0.24 -14.37
CA PHE A 497 0.12 0.29 -15.37
C PHE A 497 -1.31 0.37 -14.83
N ASP A 498 -1.91 1.55 -14.90
CA ASP A 498 -3.33 1.76 -14.64
C ASP A 498 -4.18 1.43 -15.87
N LEU A 499 -3.64 1.63 -17.07
CA LEU A 499 -4.31 1.33 -18.34
C LEU A 499 -3.29 0.80 -19.36
N THR A 500 -3.73 -0.18 -20.17
CA THR A 500 -3.00 -0.66 -21.32
C THR A 500 -3.81 -0.40 -22.60
N ILE A 501 -3.22 0.28 -23.57
CA ILE A 501 -3.82 0.55 -24.88
C ILE A 501 -2.95 -0.10 -25.96
N ILE A 502 -3.52 -1.01 -26.72
CA ILE A 502 -2.86 -1.55 -27.92
C ILE A 502 -3.09 -0.54 -29.03
N ASN A 503 -2.01 0.05 -29.55
CA ASN A 503 -2.12 1.03 -30.62
C ASN A 503 -2.08 0.34 -31.98
N ASP A 504 -3.19 -0.25 -32.36
CA ASP A 504 -3.45 -0.78 -33.69
C ASP A 504 -4.02 0.29 -34.63
N ASN A 505 -4.58 1.35 -34.05
CA ASN A 505 -5.09 2.53 -34.75
C ASN A 505 -4.94 3.75 -33.83
N LEU A 506 -4.22 4.77 -34.32
CA LEU A 506 -3.88 5.95 -33.51
C LEU A 506 -5.12 6.75 -33.06
N ASP A 507 -6.17 6.79 -33.87
CA ASP A 507 -7.39 7.54 -33.53
C ASP A 507 -8.16 6.83 -32.42
N LYS A 508 -8.36 5.51 -32.53
CA LYS A 508 -8.97 4.70 -31.48
C LYS A 508 -8.16 4.72 -30.17
N ALA A 509 -6.84 4.62 -30.30
CA ALA A 509 -5.95 4.71 -29.14
C ALA A 509 -6.08 6.07 -28.44
N PHE A 510 -6.21 7.15 -29.23
CA PHE A 510 -6.43 8.48 -28.69
C PHE A 510 -7.79 8.61 -28.01
N GLU A 511 -8.88 8.13 -28.62
CA GLU A 511 -10.22 8.14 -28.03
C GLU A 511 -10.26 7.37 -26.70
N THR A 512 -9.61 6.19 -26.67
CA THR A 512 -9.50 5.39 -25.44
C THR A 512 -8.74 6.12 -24.33
N LEU A 513 -7.61 6.76 -24.69
CA LEU A 513 -6.82 7.54 -23.74
C LEU A 513 -7.60 8.74 -23.21
N HIS A 514 -8.25 9.48 -24.11
CA HIS A 514 -9.04 10.66 -23.76
C HIS A 514 -10.20 10.30 -22.83
N ALA A 515 -10.99 9.29 -23.19
CA ALA A 515 -12.09 8.81 -22.35
C ALA A 515 -11.63 8.33 -20.96
N ALA A 516 -10.46 7.69 -20.89
CA ALA A 516 -9.89 7.25 -19.62
C ALA A 516 -9.49 8.43 -18.73
N VAL A 517 -8.92 9.48 -19.31
CA VAL A 517 -8.55 10.70 -18.56
C VAL A 517 -9.79 11.47 -18.09
N ASP A 518 -10.83 11.58 -18.93
CA ASP A 518 -12.09 12.22 -18.56
C ASP A 518 -12.77 11.51 -17.38
N LYS A 519 -12.71 10.18 -17.32
CA LYS A 519 -13.20 9.39 -16.19
C LYS A 519 -12.51 9.72 -14.88
N LEU A 520 -11.21 10.02 -14.88
CA LEU A 520 -10.49 10.41 -13.67
C LEU A 520 -11.05 11.69 -13.04
N CYS A 521 -11.58 12.59 -13.84
CA CYS A 521 -12.17 13.84 -13.38
C CYS A 521 -13.66 13.71 -12.99
N SER A 522 -14.34 12.64 -13.42
CA SER A 522 -15.78 12.45 -13.24
C SER A 522 -16.18 11.30 -12.33
N GLU A 523 -15.35 10.28 -12.21
CA GLU A 523 -15.64 9.07 -11.44
C GLU A 523 -14.72 8.94 -10.21
N PRO A 524 -15.22 8.35 -9.09
CA PRO A 524 -14.37 8.03 -7.94
C PRO A 524 -13.22 7.09 -8.33
N GLN A 525 -12.05 7.34 -7.76
CA GLN A 525 -10.84 6.62 -8.09
C GLN A 525 -10.38 5.73 -6.94
N TRP A 526 -9.77 4.58 -7.27
CA TRP A 526 -9.02 3.76 -6.34
C TRP A 526 -7.54 4.12 -6.43
N VAL A 527 -6.98 4.60 -5.32
CA VAL A 527 -5.56 5.01 -5.24
C VAL A 527 -4.86 4.27 -4.11
N PRO A 528 -3.52 4.12 -4.17
CA PRO A 528 -2.76 3.58 -3.05
C PRO A 528 -3.02 4.37 -1.76
N VAL A 529 -3.18 3.66 -0.63
CA VAL A 529 -3.45 4.28 0.68
C VAL A 529 -2.37 5.30 1.05
N ASN A 530 -1.11 5.02 0.74
CA ASN A 530 0.02 5.92 1.00
C ASN A 530 0.02 7.22 0.17
N TRP A 531 -0.98 7.43 -0.69
CA TRP A 531 -1.19 8.72 -1.37
C TRP A 531 -2.18 9.60 -0.64
N VAL A 532 -2.94 9.03 0.30
CA VAL A 532 -4.03 9.72 1.00
C VAL A 532 -3.67 9.99 2.46
N TYR A 533 -2.91 9.07 3.07
CA TYR A 533 -2.55 9.07 4.51
C TYR A 533 -1.05 9.17 4.74
#